data_e07fb4ddf1ad00167c3215e1652cf97f
#
_entry.id   e07fb4ddf1ad00167c3215e1652cf97f
#
_cell.length_a   1.000
_cell.length_b   1.000
_cell.length_c   1.000
_cell.angle_alpha   90.00
_cell.angle_beta   90.00
_cell.angle_gamma   90.00
#
_symmetry.space_group_name_H-M   'P 1'
#
loop_
_entity.id
_entity.type
_entity.pdbx_description
1 polymer ?
#
loop_
_entity_poly.entity_id
_entity_poly.type
_entity_poly.pdbx_seq_one_letter_code
_entity_poly.pdbx_strand_id
1 'polypeptide(L)'
;VYTDYDRTTVVYKTVGNLDIKADVYPVISAKPAPVLVLIHGGALMMGNRTGIRPALRFLCARAGFAQVSIDYRLAPETKLPAIIEDVQDAFRWVRGDGARRFHFDPERVGVIGWSAGGYLTLMSGCCVEPRPQALVSFYGYGDIAGPWYSEPDPHYCKQPLVSRDAAFASVGAAPITEPPPGNDRFQFYLYCRQNGLWPNEVMGIDPHAQPRAFDSYCPVRNVTRDYPRTLLFHGTHDTDVPYQQSVDMAAALEAKGVFNDLVTISGGGHGFDGGVRFNDMQDLHLKPGAKAFERTVSFLQQYV
;
A
#
# COMPACT_ATOMS: atom_id res chain seq x y z
N VAL A 1 25.92 -5.65 -9.11
CA VAL A 1 25.51 -5.40 -7.71
C VAL A 1 24.65 -4.14 -7.74
N TYR A 2 23.32 -4.31 -7.69
CA TYR A 2 22.39 -3.20 -7.55
C TYR A 2 22.52 -2.66 -6.13
N THR A 3 23.17 -1.53 -5.99
CA THR A 3 23.30 -0.81 -4.73
C THR A 3 22.25 0.31 -4.71
N ASP A 4 21.93 0.89 -3.53
CA ASP A 4 21.07 2.09 -3.40
C ASP A 4 21.60 3.32 -4.16
N TYR A 5 22.74 3.18 -4.88
CA TYR A 5 23.41 4.25 -5.59
C TYR A 5 22.67 4.77 -6.83
N ASP A 6 21.70 4.03 -7.36
CA ASP A 6 20.94 4.45 -8.55
C ASP A 6 19.58 5.09 -8.21
N ARG A 7 19.32 5.38 -6.92
CA ARG A 7 18.10 6.03 -6.48
C ARG A 7 18.09 7.52 -6.80
N THR A 8 17.02 7.98 -7.45
CA THR A 8 16.78 9.41 -7.64
C THR A 8 15.49 9.81 -6.91
N THR A 9 15.59 10.73 -5.97
CA THR A 9 14.39 11.31 -5.33
C THR A 9 13.86 12.45 -6.20
N VAL A 10 12.57 12.44 -6.46
CA VAL A 10 11.85 13.45 -7.25
C VAL A 10 10.65 13.98 -6.48
N VAL A 11 10.22 15.20 -6.81
CA VAL A 11 8.92 15.74 -6.40
C VAL A 11 7.94 15.44 -7.53
N TYR A 12 6.87 14.70 -7.26
CA TYR A 12 5.85 14.41 -8.26
C TYR A 12 4.60 15.28 -8.11
N LYS A 13 4.42 15.92 -6.95
CA LYS A 13 3.32 16.83 -6.62
C LYS A 13 3.76 17.80 -5.56
N THR A 14 3.24 19.05 -5.61
CA THR A 14 3.37 20.04 -4.53
C THR A 14 1.99 20.50 -4.11
N VAL A 15 1.70 20.53 -2.82
CA VAL A 15 0.44 21.00 -2.23
C VAL A 15 0.77 22.12 -1.23
N GLY A 16 0.45 23.36 -1.58
CA GLY A 16 0.92 24.51 -0.82
C GLY A 16 2.46 24.54 -0.77
N ASN A 17 3.02 24.43 0.42
CA ASN A 17 4.47 24.37 0.65
C ASN A 17 4.99 22.95 0.88
N LEU A 18 4.15 21.91 0.73
CA LEU A 18 4.53 20.53 0.93
C LEU A 18 4.86 19.86 -0.41
N ASP A 19 6.11 19.46 -0.56
CA ASP A 19 6.55 18.60 -1.67
C ASP A 19 6.27 17.13 -1.35
N ILE A 20 5.51 16.47 -2.22
CA ILE A 20 5.23 15.04 -2.14
C ILE A 20 6.21 14.32 -3.07
N LYS A 21 7.01 13.41 -2.50
CA LYS A 21 8.18 12.85 -3.17
C LYS A 21 7.99 11.41 -3.59
N ALA A 22 8.79 10.99 -4.56
CA ALA A 22 8.98 9.59 -4.91
C ALA A 22 10.47 9.26 -5.06
N ASP A 23 10.83 8.03 -4.74
CA ASP A 23 12.15 7.48 -5.01
C ASP A 23 12.06 6.60 -6.26
N VAL A 24 12.81 6.97 -7.30
CA VAL A 24 12.88 6.28 -8.58
C VAL A 24 14.11 5.39 -8.60
N TYR A 25 13.90 4.14 -8.95
CA TYR A 25 14.92 3.12 -9.16
C TYR A 25 14.86 2.66 -10.63
N PRO A 26 15.60 3.31 -11.52
CA PRO A 26 15.60 2.96 -12.93
C PRO A 26 16.28 1.62 -13.19
N VAL A 27 16.02 1.03 -14.34
CA VAL A 27 16.77 -0.12 -14.86
C VAL A 27 17.41 0.25 -16.19
N ILE A 28 18.58 -0.31 -16.47
CA ILE A 28 19.24 -0.11 -17.77
C ILE A 28 18.54 -1.01 -18.78
N SER A 29 17.87 -0.40 -19.75
CA SER A 29 17.16 -1.11 -20.82
C SER A 29 17.27 -0.33 -22.14
N ALA A 30 17.42 -1.06 -23.26
CA ALA A 30 17.38 -0.48 -24.59
C ALA A 30 15.98 -0.07 -25.04
N LYS A 31 14.93 -0.61 -24.43
CA LYS A 31 13.51 -0.27 -24.64
C LYS A 31 12.94 0.37 -23.39
N PRO A 32 11.84 1.15 -23.50
CA PRO A 32 11.14 1.63 -22.34
C PRO A 32 10.82 0.48 -21.36
N ALA A 33 11.19 0.64 -20.08
CA ALA A 33 11.06 -0.40 -19.08
C ALA A 33 9.65 -0.42 -18.47
N PRO A 34 9.06 -1.60 -18.21
CA PRO A 34 7.85 -1.68 -17.39
C PRO A 34 8.16 -1.10 -16.01
N VAL A 35 7.17 -0.46 -15.39
CA VAL A 35 7.37 0.24 -14.12
C VAL A 35 6.41 -0.26 -13.04
N LEU A 36 6.92 -0.39 -11.83
CA LEU A 36 6.16 -0.75 -10.64
C LEU A 36 6.04 0.44 -9.71
N VAL A 37 4.80 0.81 -9.38
CA VAL A 37 4.53 1.76 -8.31
C VAL A 37 4.50 1.00 -6.98
N LEU A 38 5.35 1.41 -6.03
CA LEU A 38 5.46 0.80 -4.72
C LEU A 38 4.81 1.73 -3.69
N ILE A 39 3.87 1.19 -2.89
CA ILE A 39 3.07 1.97 -1.94
C ILE A 39 3.31 1.44 -0.52
N HIS A 40 3.87 2.27 0.34
CA HIS A 40 4.19 1.90 1.72
C HIS A 40 2.94 1.71 2.60
N GLY A 41 3.09 0.91 3.66
CA GLY A 41 2.09 0.73 4.71
C GLY A 41 2.14 1.83 5.78
N GLY A 42 1.48 1.59 6.90
CA GLY A 42 1.47 2.49 8.06
C GLY A 42 0.08 3.07 8.34
N ALA A 43 -0.97 2.31 8.11
CA ALA A 43 -2.37 2.63 8.45
C ALA A 43 -2.86 3.99 7.88
N LEU A 44 -2.27 4.50 6.80
CA LEU A 44 -2.46 5.86 6.24
C LEU A 44 -2.04 6.99 7.20
N MET A 45 -1.45 6.69 8.35
CA MET A 45 -1.12 7.63 9.43
C MET A 45 0.38 7.78 9.63
N MET A 46 1.19 6.85 9.11
CA MET A 46 2.65 6.79 9.30
C MET A 46 3.33 6.10 8.10
N GLY A 47 4.65 6.02 8.14
CA GLY A 47 5.46 5.47 7.06
C GLY A 47 5.88 6.52 6.04
N ASN A 48 6.67 6.10 5.08
CA ASN A 48 7.11 6.90 3.95
C ASN A 48 7.66 5.97 2.83
N ARG A 49 8.02 6.53 1.67
CA ARG A 49 8.54 5.85 0.49
C ARG A 49 9.78 4.96 0.72
N THR A 50 10.48 5.12 1.83
CA THR A 50 11.65 4.24 2.15
C THR A 50 11.23 2.93 2.81
N GLY A 51 9.96 2.79 3.25
CA GLY A 51 9.39 1.62 3.91
C GLY A 51 9.07 0.45 2.98
N ILE A 52 9.89 0.23 1.95
CA ILE A 52 9.74 -0.86 0.98
C ILE A 52 10.59 -2.07 1.37
N ARG A 53 10.36 -3.21 0.71
CA ARG A 53 11.10 -4.46 0.93
C ARG A 53 12.34 -4.54 0.02
N PRO A 54 13.58 -4.34 0.51
CA PRO A 54 14.77 -4.30 -0.33
C PRO A 54 14.98 -5.59 -1.15
N ALA A 55 14.66 -6.76 -0.57
CA ALA A 55 14.81 -8.03 -1.27
C ALA A 55 13.84 -8.17 -2.45
N LEU A 56 12.57 -7.78 -2.28
CA LEU A 56 11.60 -7.78 -3.38
C LEU A 56 11.99 -6.74 -4.45
N ARG A 57 12.40 -5.53 -4.03
CA ARG A 57 12.89 -4.50 -4.96
C ARG A 57 14.03 -5.02 -5.83
N PHE A 58 14.98 -5.72 -5.23
CA PHE A 58 16.10 -6.33 -5.98
C PHE A 58 15.62 -7.38 -6.99
N LEU A 59 14.70 -8.26 -6.60
CA LEU A 59 14.15 -9.27 -7.51
C LEU A 59 13.40 -8.63 -8.69
N CYS A 60 12.59 -7.61 -8.44
CA CYS A 60 11.89 -6.87 -9.48
C CYS A 60 12.86 -6.17 -10.44
N ALA A 61 13.93 -5.54 -9.93
CA ALA A 61 14.95 -4.92 -10.75
C ALA A 61 15.68 -5.94 -11.64
N ARG A 62 16.02 -7.12 -11.10
CA ARG A 62 16.60 -8.22 -11.87
C ARG A 62 15.68 -8.76 -12.95
N ALA A 63 14.37 -8.67 -12.73
CA ALA A 63 13.34 -9.05 -13.69
C ALA A 63 13.08 -7.96 -14.76
N GLY A 64 13.80 -6.83 -14.70
CA GLY A 64 13.72 -5.76 -15.69
C GLY A 64 12.68 -4.68 -15.38
N PHE A 65 12.12 -4.65 -14.17
CA PHE A 65 11.16 -3.64 -13.75
C PHE A 65 11.86 -2.42 -13.15
N ALA A 66 11.63 -1.23 -13.73
CA ALA A 66 11.87 0.02 -13.03
C ALA A 66 10.87 0.17 -11.87
N GLN A 67 11.22 0.92 -10.83
CA GLN A 67 10.36 1.04 -9.65
C GLN A 67 10.27 2.50 -9.20
N VAL A 68 9.09 2.90 -8.74
CA VAL A 68 8.80 4.22 -8.20
C VAL A 68 8.11 4.03 -6.86
N SER A 69 8.83 4.27 -5.76
CA SER A 69 8.27 4.23 -4.42
C SER A 69 7.76 5.61 -4.05
N ILE A 70 6.47 5.72 -3.77
CA ILE A 70 5.79 7.00 -3.56
C ILE A 70 5.56 7.30 -2.09
N ASP A 71 5.67 8.58 -1.71
CA ASP A 71 5.00 9.14 -0.55
C ASP A 71 3.56 9.48 -0.93
N TYR A 72 2.72 9.62 0.07
CA TYR A 72 1.40 10.24 0.02
C TYR A 72 1.15 10.98 1.33
N ARG A 73 0.25 11.96 1.34
CA ARG A 73 -0.09 12.69 2.58
C ARG A 73 -0.73 11.74 3.59
N LEU A 74 -0.50 12.01 4.87
CA LEU A 74 -0.93 11.15 5.96
C LEU A 74 -2.15 11.72 6.71
N ALA A 75 -3.00 10.81 7.17
CA ALA A 75 -4.07 11.11 8.12
C ALA A 75 -3.50 11.26 9.55
N PRO A 76 -4.16 11.99 10.44
CA PRO A 76 -5.45 12.66 10.25
C PRO A 76 -5.33 14.08 9.65
N GLU A 77 -4.12 14.62 9.47
CA GLU A 77 -3.89 15.96 8.91
C GLU A 77 -4.42 16.08 7.48
N THR A 78 -4.39 14.97 6.73
CA THR A 78 -4.98 14.88 5.40
C THR A 78 -6.03 13.77 5.38
N LYS A 79 -7.22 14.06 4.87
CA LYS A 79 -8.30 13.06 4.78
C LYS A 79 -8.17 12.21 3.52
N LEU A 80 -8.75 11.02 3.54
CA LEU A 80 -8.61 9.97 2.52
C LEU A 80 -8.88 10.44 1.08
N PRO A 81 -9.89 11.28 0.79
CA PRO A 81 -10.07 11.78 -0.57
C PRO A 81 -8.81 12.42 -1.15
N ALA A 82 -8.11 13.24 -0.38
CA ALA A 82 -6.89 13.90 -0.81
C ALA A 82 -5.67 12.94 -0.83
N ILE A 83 -5.65 11.90 0.00
CA ILE A 83 -4.64 10.82 -0.09
C ILE A 83 -4.82 10.04 -1.40
N ILE A 84 -6.06 9.75 -1.81
CA ILE A 84 -6.35 9.10 -3.09
C ILE A 84 -5.93 9.99 -4.28
N GLU A 85 -6.14 11.30 -4.19
CA GLU A 85 -5.63 12.25 -5.21
C GLU A 85 -4.11 12.18 -5.34
N ASP A 86 -3.38 12.03 -4.24
CA ASP A 86 -1.91 11.90 -4.30
C ASP A 86 -1.50 10.62 -5.04
N VAL A 87 -2.19 9.51 -4.81
CA VAL A 87 -1.96 8.27 -5.57
C VAL A 87 -2.27 8.48 -7.05
N GLN A 88 -3.39 9.09 -7.40
CA GLN A 88 -3.74 9.38 -8.80
C GLN A 88 -2.69 10.29 -9.47
N ASP A 89 -2.20 11.30 -8.76
CA ASP A 89 -1.16 12.22 -9.26
C ASP A 89 0.17 11.49 -9.47
N ALA A 90 0.54 10.56 -8.59
CA ALA A 90 1.72 9.73 -8.74
C ALA A 90 1.65 8.89 -10.04
N PHE A 91 0.49 8.29 -10.36
CA PHE A 91 0.31 7.55 -11.62
C PHE A 91 0.34 8.48 -12.84
N ARG A 92 -0.26 9.66 -12.76
CA ARG A 92 -0.15 10.67 -13.83
C ARG A 92 1.30 11.05 -14.08
N TRP A 93 2.07 11.28 -13.00
CA TRP A 93 3.48 11.59 -13.11
C TRP A 93 4.29 10.41 -13.68
N VAL A 94 4.07 9.18 -13.22
CA VAL A 94 4.77 7.97 -13.72
C VAL A 94 4.57 7.81 -15.22
N ARG A 95 3.34 7.97 -15.71
CA ARG A 95 3.02 7.84 -17.14
C ARG A 95 3.41 9.06 -17.99
N GLY A 96 3.57 10.22 -17.38
CA GLY A 96 3.91 11.47 -18.03
C GLY A 96 5.40 11.82 -17.93
N ASP A 97 5.74 12.67 -16.97
CA ASP A 97 7.11 13.18 -16.79
C ASP A 97 8.09 12.07 -16.39
N GLY A 98 7.65 11.14 -15.56
CA GLY A 98 8.43 9.98 -15.13
C GLY A 98 8.84 9.12 -16.31
N ALA A 99 7.88 8.78 -17.21
CA ALA A 99 8.12 8.00 -18.41
C ALA A 99 9.17 8.66 -19.32
N ARG A 100 9.04 9.95 -19.57
CA ARG A 100 9.98 10.71 -20.40
C ARG A 100 11.38 10.81 -19.77
N ARG A 101 11.43 11.06 -18.46
CA ARG A 101 12.69 11.32 -17.76
C ARG A 101 13.49 10.06 -17.46
N PHE A 102 12.82 8.94 -17.20
CA PHE A 102 13.45 7.69 -16.74
C PHE A 102 13.26 6.52 -17.71
N HIS A 103 12.77 6.79 -18.90
CA HIS A 103 12.57 5.79 -19.98
C HIS A 103 11.62 4.64 -19.56
N PHE A 104 10.50 4.97 -18.87
CA PHE A 104 9.45 4.02 -18.54
C PHE A 104 8.52 3.79 -19.74
N ASP A 105 7.93 2.61 -19.78
CA ASP A 105 6.80 2.31 -20.64
C ASP A 105 5.49 2.74 -19.92
N PRO A 106 4.81 3.80 -20.36
CA PRO A 106 3.61 4.31 -19.68
C PRO A 106 2.42 3.35 -19.73
N GLU A 107 2.43 2.39 -20.66
CA GLU A 107 1.38 1.40 -20.82
C GLU A 107 1.61 0.15 -19.96
N ARG A 108 2.82 -0.06 -19.46
CA ARG A 108 3.22 -1.24 -18.67
C ARG A 108 3.49 -0.87 -17.22
N VAL A 109 2.39 -0.72 -16.45
CA VAL A 109 2.42 -0.26 -15.06
C VAL A 109 1.79 -1.31 -14.15
N GLY A 110 2.58 -1.83 -13.20
CA GLY A 110 2.11 -2.67 -12.10
C GLY A 110 2.17 -1.94 -10.76
N VAL A 111 1.51 -2.48 -9.75
CA VAL A 111 1.46 -1.87 -8.41
C VAL A 111 1.73 -2.91 -7.34
N ILE A 112 2.53 -2.57 -6.34
CA ILE A 112 2.77 -3.39 -5.15
C ILE A 112 2.57 -2.52 -3.91
N GLY A 113 1.83 -3.02 -2.93
CA GLY A 113 1.68 -2.32 -1.66
C GLY A 113 1.49 -3.23 -0.47
N TRP A 114 1.78 -2.70 0.71
CA TRP A 114 1.77 -3.41 1.99
C TRP A 114 0.79 -2.77 2.97
N SER A 115 -0.07 -3.55 3.64
CA SER A 115 -1.01 -3.04 4.64
C SER A 115 -1.87 -1.90 4.07
N ALA A 116 -1.82 -0.70 4.63
CA ALA A 116 -2.46 0.48 4.06
C ALA A 116 -2.05 0.76 2.60
N GLY A 117 -0.77 0.50 2.24
CA GLY A 117 -0.33 0.54 0.84
C GLY A 117 -0.96 -0.57 0.00
N GLY A 118 -1.24 -1.73 0.60
CA GLY A 118 -2.02 -2.81 -0.04
C GLY A 118 -3.47 -2.37 -0.32
N TYR A 119 -4.08 -1.66 0.61
CA TYR A 119 -5.38 -1.00 0.39
C TYR A 119 -5.31 0.01 -0.76
N LEU A 120 -4.33 0.93 -0.75
CA LEU A 120 -4.16 1.92 -1.83
C LEU A 120 -3.85 1.25 -3.18
N THR A 121 -3.15 0.12 -3.17
CA THR A 121 -2.96 -0.72 -4.37
C THR A 121 -4.29 -1.22 -4.90
N LEU A 122 -5.16 -1.77 -4.04
CA LEU A 122 -6.50 -2.19 -4.44
C LEU A 122 -7.35 -0.99 -4.89
N MET A 123 -7.27 0.16 -4.22
CA MET A 123 -7.94 1.40 -4.65
C MET A 123 -7.49 1.83 -6.05
N SER A 124 -6.20 1.68 -6.41
CA SER A 124 -5.71 2.06 -7.73
C SER A 124 -6.39 1.29 -8.86
N GLY A 125 -6.92 0.10 -8.58
CA GLY A 125 -7.71 -0.68 -9.54
C GLY A 125 -9.06 -0.08 -9.91
N CYS A 126 -9.58 0.86 -9.13
CA CYS A 126 -10.87 1.52 -9.39
C CYS A 126 -10.78 3.05 -9.49
N CYS A 127 -9.71 3.69 -8.98
CA CYS A 127 -9.61 5.14 -8.96
C CYS A 127 -8.55 5.74 -9.91
N VAL A 128 -7.74 4.89 -10.57
CA VAL A 128 -6.66 5.33 -11.50
C VAL A 128 -7.08 5.01 -12.94
N GLU A 129 -6.90 5.97 -13.84
CA GLU A 129 -7.11 5.81 -15.27
C GLU A 129 -5.91 6.37 -16.08
N PRO A 130 -5.41 5.64 -17.09
CA PRO A 130 -5.69 4.22 -17.38
C PRO A 130 -5.36 3.30 -16.21
N ARG A 131 -6.08 2.18 -16.07
CA ARG A 131 -5.84 1.23 -14.96
C ARG A 131 -4.46 0.57 -15.06
N PRO A 132 -3.81 0.23 -13.95
CA PRO A 132 -2.62 -0.63 -13.96
C PRO A 132 -2.95 -2.01 -14.56
N GLN A 133 -1.94 -2.72 -15.12
CA GLN A 133 -2.14 -4.06 -15.67
C GLN A 133 -2.29 -5.12 -14.57
N ALA A 134 -1.58 -4.94 -13.45
CA ALA A 134 -1.56 -5.92 -12.36
C ALA A 134 -1.38 -5.26 -11.00
N LEU A 135 -2.03 -5.82 -9.99
CA LEU A 135 -1.98 -5.38 -8.60
C LEU A 135 -1.43 -6.50 -7.72
N VAL A 136 -0.55 -6.17 -6.79
CA VAL A 136 -0.04 -7.09 -5.77
C VAL A 136 -0.25 -6.46 -4.40
N SER A 137 -1.15 -7.02 -3.60
CA SER A 137 -1.49 -6.53 -2.28
C SER A 137 -1.00 -7.50 -1.20
N PHE A 138 -0.08 -7.04 -0.37
CA PHE A 138 0.36 -7.77 0.82
C PHE A 138 -0.49 -7.31 2.00
N TYR A 139 -1.27 -8.23 2.58
CA TYR A 139 -2.13 -8.01 3.75
C TYR A 139 -2.84 -6.64 3.72
N GLY A 140 -3.33 -6.25 2.54
CA GLY A 140 -4.20 -5.10 2.37
C GLY A 140 -5.65 -5.42 2.70
N TYR A 141 -6.51 -4.45 2.58
CA TYR A 141 -7.92 -4.57 2.94
C TYR A 141 -8.83 -3.94 1.90
N GLY A 142 -10.03 -4.51 1.76
CA GLY A 142 -11.04 -4.07 0.78
C GLY A 142 -12.15 -3.21 1.37
N ASP A 143 -12.37 -3.27 2.69
CA ASP A 143 -13.39 -2.49 3.40
C ASP A 143 -12.75 -1.69 4.53
N ILE A 144 -12.95 -0.37 4.51
CA ILE A 144 -12.42 0.57 5.52
C ILE A 144 -13.45 1.03 6.55
N ALA A 145 -14.71 0.60 6.42
CA ALA A 145 -15.82 1.01 7.27
C ALA A 145 -16.38 -0.12 8.13
N GLY A 146 -15.89 -1.35 7.92
CA GLY A 146 -16.34 -2.53 8.65
C GLY A 146 -16.01 -2.50 10.14
N PRO A 147 -16.69 -3.35 10.95
CA PRO A 147 -16.52 -3.41 12.41
C PRO A 147 -15.06 -3.57 12.87
N TRP A 148 -14.25 -4.26 12.09
CA TRP A 148 -12.82 -4.48 12.39
C TRP A 148 -11.99 -3.19 12.51
N TYR A 149 -12.47 -2.05 11.95
CA TYR A 149 -11.84 -0.74 12.03
C TYR A 149 -12.69 0.30 12.76
N SER A 150 -14.04 0.13 12.74
CA SER A 150 -15.00 1.08 13.32
C SER A 150 -15.48 0.71 14.72
N GLU A 151 -14.97 -0.39 15.27
CA GLU A 151 -15.21 -0.80 16.66
C GLU A 151 -13.91 -1.00 17.41
N PRO A 152 -13.89 -0.95 18.78
CA PRO A 152 -12.72 -1.26 19.57
C PRO A 152 -12.15 -2.64 19.26
N ASP A 153 -10.89 -2.69 18.87
CA ASP A 153 -10.25 -3.93 18.44
C ASP A 153 -9.81 -4.78 19.65
N PRO A 154 -10.23 -6.06 19.75
CA PRO A 154 -9.95 -6.91 20.90
C PRO A 154 -8.46 -7.19 21.12
N HIS A 155 -7.62 -7.18 20.08
CA HIS A 155 -6.17 -7.34 20.20
C HIS A 155 -5.53 -6.10 20.81
N TYR A 156 -5.86 -4.92 20.29
CA TYR A 156 -5.30 -3.65 20.75
C TYR A 156 -5.82 -3.21 22.12
N CYS A 157 -7.04 -3.60 22.49
CA CYS A 157 -7.60 -3.36 23.83
C CYS A 157 -6.90 -4.16 24.94
N LYS A 158 -6.07 -5.16 24.62
CA LYS A 158 -5.23 -5.86 25.60
C LYS A 158 -3.96 -5.10 25.96
N GLN A 159 -3.60 -4.09 25.17
CA GLN A 159 -2.44 -3.22 25.44
C GLN A 159 -2.81 -2.11 26.42
N PRO A 160 -1.83 -1.44 27.07
CA PRO A 160 -2.11 -0.27 27.90
C PRO A 160 -2.93 0.76 27.13
N LEU A 161 -3.96 1.30 27.76
CA LEU A 161 -4.84 2.29 27.15
C LEU A 161 -4.08 3.60 26.90
N VAL A 162 -4.22 4.12 25.69
CA VAL A 162 -3.67 5.43 25.33
C VAL A 162 -4.70 6.49 25.59
N SER A 163 -4.34 7.56 26.32
CA SER A 163 -5.22 8.71 26.51
C SER A 163 -5.33 9.51 25.19
N ARG A 164 -6.46 10.23 25.03
CA ARG A 164 -6.65 11.11 23.89
C ARG A 164 -5.51 12.14 23.77
N ASP A 165 -5.12 12.75 24.86
CA ASP A 165 -4.08 13.79 24.84
C ASP A 165 -2.72 13.21 24.42
N ALA A 166 -2.35 12.02 24.90
CA ALA A 166 -1.13 11.33 24.48
C ALA A 166 -1.17 10.97 22.99
N ALA A 167 -2.31 10.47 22.51
CA ALA A 167 -2.49 10.14 21.11
C ALA A 167 -2.36 11.38 20.20
N PHE A 168 -3.07 12.44 20.50
CA PHE A 168 -3.09 13.66 19.68
C PHE A 168 -1.85 14.54 19.84
N ALA A 169 -0.98 14.30 20.82
CA ALA A 169 0.31 14.98 20.93
C ALA A 169 1.21 14.77 19.69
N SER A 170 0.97 13.70 18.94
CA SER A 170 1.70 13.39 17.70
C SER A 170 1.06 13.97 16.43
N VAL A 171 -0.13 14.57 16.53
CA VAL A 171 -0.92 15.09 15.39
C VAL A 171 -0.68 16.59 15.24
N GLY A 172 -0.32 17.01 14.03
CA GLY A 172 -0.12 18.43 13.67
C GLY A 172 -1.33 19.06 12.99
N ALA A 173 -1.21 20.34 12.66
CA ALA A 173 -2.22 21.07 11.89
C ALA A 173 -1.92 21.08 10.38
N ALA A 174 -0.66 20.95 9.99
CA ALA A 174 -0.23 21.00 8.59
C ALA A 174 -0.15 19.60 7.98
N PRO A 175 -0.47 19.44 6.68
CA PRO A 175 -0.27 18.17 5.97
C PRO A 175 1.19 17.71 6.03
N ILE A 176 1.38 16.40 6.18
CA ILE A 176 2.69 15.73 6.20
C ILE A 176 2.68 14.50 5.28
N THR A 177 3.87 14.07 4.83
CA THR A 177 4.08 12.80 4.10
C THR A 177 4.84 11.77 4.93
N GLU A 178 5.40 12.18 6.05
CA GLU A 178 6.06 11.31 7.04
C GLU A 178 5.96 11.95 8.42
N PRO A 179 5.86 11.16 9.49
CA PRO A 179 5.92 11.70 10.85
C PRO A 179 7.26 12.37 11.11
N PRO A 180 7.30 13.53 11.82
CA PRO A 180 8.55 14.13 12.23
C PRO A 180 9.42 13.16 13.07
N PRO A 181 10.76 13.29 13.01
CA PRO A 181 11.65 12.45 13.82
C PRO A 181 11.30 12.51 15.32
N GLY A 182 11.22 11.36 15.95
CA GLY A 182 10.85 11.24 17.37
C GLY A 182 9.34 11.34 17.65
N ASN A 183 8.52 11.51 16.64
CA ASN A 183 7.06 11.52 16.78
C ASN A 183 6.53 10.08 16.80
N ASP A 184 5.95 9.64 17.92
CA ASP A 184 5.36 8.32 18.07
C ASP A 184 3.92 8.28 17.54
N ARG A 185 3.78 8.25 16.22
CA ARG A 185 2.49 8.14 15.53
C ARG A 185 1.78 6.81 15.82
N PHE A 186 2.50 5.81 16.28
CA PHE A 186 1.91 4.52 16.67
C PHE A 186 0.96 4.69 17.87
N GLN A 187 1.23 5.62 18.79
CA GLN A 187 0.31 5.91 19.90
C GLN A 187 -1.04 6.43 19.41
N PHE A 188 -1.04 7.26 18.36
CA PHE A 188 -2.27 7.71 17.73
C PHE A 188 -3.03 6.56 17.06
N TYR A 189 -2.32 5.70 16.32
CA TYR A 189 -2.93 4.50 15.71
C TYR A 189 -3.51 3.56 16.77
N LEU A 190 -2.76 3.28 17.83
CA LEU A 190 -3.21 2.44 18.94
C LEU A 190 -4.49 2.99 19.60
N TYR A 191 -4.52 4.30 19.86
CA TYR A 191 -5.72 4.97 20.34
C TYR A 191 -6.92 4.79 19.41
N CYS A 192 -6.73 4.99 18.11
CA CYS A 192 -7.79 4.78 17.12
C CYS A 192 -8.30 3.34 17.10
N ARG A 193 -7.42 2.34 17.22
CA ARG A 193 -7.80 0.92 17.26
C ARG A 193 -8.51 0.55 18.56
N GLN A 194 -8.07 1.10 19.70
CA GLN A 194 -8.71 0.88 21.00
C GLN A 194 -10.12 1.47 21.10
N ASN A 195 -10.45 2.46 20.28
CA ASN A 195 -11.71 3.19 20.35
C ASN A 195 -12.58 3.05 19.08
N GLY A 196 -12.15 2.27 18.07
CA GLY A 196 -12.87 2.14 16.79
C GLY A 196 -12.92 3.43 15.96
N LEU A 197 -11.94 4.32 16.11
CA LEU A 197 -11.96 5.68 15.54
C LEU A 197 -11.14 5.82 14.24
N TRP A 198 -10.48 4.74 13.77
CA TRP A 198 -9.65 4.86 12.59
C TRP A 198 -10.40 5.43 11.37
N PRO A 199 -11.62 4.96 11.03
CA PRO A 199 -12.36 5.51 9.89
C PRO A 199 -12.70 6.98 10.06
N ASN A 200 -13.10 7.39 11.27
CA ASN A 200 -13.42 8.78 11.60
C ASN A 200 -12.20 9.70 11.39
N GLU A 201 -11.04 9.28 11.86
CA GLU A 201 -9.82 10.09 11.75
C GLU A 201 -9.27 10.15 10.32
N VAL A 202 -9.44 9.08 9.56
CA VAL A 202 -8.97 9.01 8.17
C VAL A 202 -9.93 9.71 7.20
N MET A 203 -11.25 9.58 7.39
CA MET A 203 -12.26 10.18 6.51
C MET A 203 -12.76 11.54 7.00
N GLY A 204 -12.71 11.79 8.30
CA GLY A 204 -13.41 12.92 8.92
C GLY A 204 -14.92 12.72 9.04
N ILE A 205 -15.40 11.49 8.88
CA ILE A 205 -16.82 11.10 8.86
C ILE A 205 -16.97 9.85 9.72
N ASP A 206 -18.04 9.79 10.52
CA ASP A 206 -18.40 8.61 11.29
C ASP A 206 -19.08 7.56 10.37
N PRO A 207 -18.51 6.35 10.22
CA PRO A 207 -19.10 5.31 9.39
C PRO A 207 -20.45 4.81 9.89
N HIS A 208 -20.73 4.88 11.19
CA HIS A 208 -22.03 4.51 11.74
C HIS A 208 -23.13 5.54 11.41
N ALA A 209 -22.77 6.81 11.36
CA ALA A 209 -23.70 7.88 10.99
C ALA A 209 -23.89 8.01 9.46
N GLN A 210 -22.83 7.79 8.67
CA GLN A 210 -22.82 7.99 7.22
C GLN A 210 -22.15 6.81 6.49
N PRO A 211 -22.67 5.58 6.56
CA PRO A 211 -22.00 4.39 6.01
C PRO A 211 -21.77 4.47 4.49
N ARG A 212 -22.67 5.09 3.74
CA ARG A 212 -22.56 5.22 2.28
C ARG A 212 -21.45 6.17 1.83
N ALA A 213 -20.98 7.07 2.69
CA ALA A 213 -19.86 7.97 2.37
C ALA A 213 -18.54 7.20 2.14
N PHE A 214 -18.45 5.95 2.60
CA PHE A 214 -17.31 5.08 2.46
C PHE A 214 -17.36 4.19 1.21
N ASP A 215 -18.51 4.08 0.54
CA ASP A 215 -18.71 3.11 -0.55
C ASP A 215 -17.67 3.26 -1.67
N SER A 216 -17.38 4.49 -2.11
CA SER A 216 -16.38 4.76 -3.16
C SER A 216 -14.93 4.53 -2.72
N TYR A 217 -14.68 4.38 -1.42
CA TYR A 217 -13.36 4.13 -0.82
C TYR A 217 -13.18 2.69 -0.33
N CYS A 218 -14.12 1.80 -0.61
CA CYS A 218 -14.02 0.38 -0.33
C CYS A 218 -13.79 -0.39 -1.64
N PRO A 219 -12.55 -0.78 -1.99
CA PRO A 219 -12.27 -1.49 -3.25
C PRO A 219 -13.16 -2.70 -3.46
N VAL A 220 -13.48 -3.46 -2.40
CA VAL A 220 -14.34 -4.64 -2.47
C VAL A 220 -15.74 -4.34 -3.06
N ARG A 221 -16.24 -3.11 -2.90
CA ARG A 221 -17.54 -2.65 -3.42
C ARG A 221 -17.44 -2.08 -4.84
N ASN A 222 -16.22 -1.81 -5.33
CA ASN A 222 -15.95 -1.11 -6.57
C ASN A 222 -15.29 -1.98 -7.65
N VAL A 223 -15.27 -3.28 -7.48
CA VAL A 223 -14.75 -4.22 -8.48
C VAL A 223 -15.68 -4.24 -9.70
N THR A 224 -15.10 -4.00 -10.89
CA THR A 224 -15.75 -4.11 -12.20
C THR A 224 -15.07 -5.20 -13.03
N ARG A 225 -15.64 -5.56 -14.19
CA ARG A 225 -15.02 -6.55 -15.10
C ARG A 225 -13.66 -6.13 -15.63
N ASP A 226 -13.41 -4.83 -15.68
CA ASP A 226 -12.16 -4.25 -16.16
C ASP A 226 -11.15 -3.99 -15.04
N TYR A 227 -11.44 -4.48 -13.83
CA TYR A 227 -10.53 -4.35 -12.69
C TYR A 227 -9.23 -5.13 -12.98
N PRO A 228 -8.05 -4.62 -12.59
CA PRO A 228 -6.77 -5.27 -12.88
C PRO A 228 -6.66 -6.67 -12.29
N ARG A 229 -5.87 -7.53 -12.94
CA ARG A 229 -5.48 -8.82 -12.37
C ARG A 229 -4.81 -8.62 -11.03
N THR A 230 -5.19 -9.40 -10.03
CA THR A 230 -4.81 -9.11 -8.65
C THR A 230 -4.21 -10.34 -7.96
N LEU A 231 -3.04 -10.17 -7.36
CA LEU A 231 -2.39 -11.14 -6.49
C LEU A 231 -2.48 -10.64 -5.05
N LEU A 232 -3.02 -11.46 -4.16
CA LEU A 232 -3.24 -11.17 -2.76
C LEU A 232 -2.39 -12.10 -1.90
N PHE A 233 -1.67 -11.53 -0.93
CA PHE A 233 -0.96 -12.30 0.10
C PHE A 233 -1.50 -11.93 1.47
N HIS A 234 -1.89 -12.94 2.27
CA HIS A 234 -2.37 -12.66 3.62
C HIS A 234 -2.05 -13.80 4.59
N GLY A 235 -1.68 -13.45 5.81
CA GLY A 235 -1.42 -14.38 6.89
C GLY A 235 -2.70 -14.72 7.66
N THR A 236 -2.88 -16.00 8.03
CA THR A 236 -4.09 -16.43 8.77
C THR A 236 -4.10 -16.01 10.25
N HIS A 237 -2.95 -15.61 10.81
CA HIS A 237 -2.80 -15.09 12.18
C HIS A 237 -2.51 -13.59 12.20
N ASP A 238 -2.93 -12.87 11.16
CA ASP A 238 -2.85 -11.43 11.12
C ASP A 238 -3.80 -10.82 12.17
N THR A 239 -3.24 -10.12 13.15
CA THR A 239 -3.97 -9.48 14.26
C THR A 239 -4.20 -7.98 14.02
N ASP A 240 -3.67 -7.44 12.94
CA ASP A 240 -3.84 -6.04 12.57
C ASP A 240 -4.92 -5.87 11.49
N VAL A 241 -4.80 -6.59 10.38
CA VAL A 241 -5.79 -6.66 9.30
C VAL A 241 -6.37 -8.08 9.25
N PRO A 242 -7.67 -8.27 9.48
CA PRO A 242 -8.27 -9.61 9.42
C PRO A 242 -8.06 -10.27 8.06
N TYR A 243 -7.62 -11.54 8.04
CA TYR A 243 -7.45 -12.35 6.83
C TYR A 243 -8.70 -12.32 5.93
N GLN A 244 -9.90 -12.20 6.55
CA GLN A 244 -11.18 -12.10 5.85
C GLN A 244 -11.22 -10.95 4.83
N GLN A 245 -10.47 -9.87 5.04
CA GLN A 245 -10.40 -8.75 4.09
C GLN A 245 -9.88 -9.16 2.71
N SER A 246 -8.89 -10.05 2.67
CA SER A 246 -8.40 -10.60 1.40
C SER A 246 -9.32 -11.69 0.83
N VAL A 247 -10.00 -12.47 1.66
CA VAL A 247 -11.01 -13.44 1.22
C VAL A 247 -12.19 -12.73 0.55
N ASP A 248 -12.71 -11.68 1.16
CA ASP A 248 -13.83 -10.91 0.61
C ASP A 248 -13.44 -10.21 -0.70
N MET A 249 -12.21 -9.68 -0.76
CA MET A 249 -11.70 -9.06 -1.99
C MET A 249 -11.56 -10.08 -3.11
N ALA A 250 -11.00 -11.27 -2.84
CA ALA A 250 -10.88 -12.34 -3.82
C ALA A 250 -12.26 -12.78 -4.34
N ALA A 251 -13.24 -12.96 -3.45
CA ALA A 251 -14.61 -13.30 -3.82
C ALA A 251 -15.27 -12.21 -4.70
N ALA A 252 -15.03 -10.93 -4.40
CA ALA A 252 -15.54 -9.83 -5.21
C ALA A 252 -14.93 -9.81 -6.62
N LEU A 253 -13.62 -10.09 -6.74
CA LEU A 253 -12.92 -10.22 -8.03
C LEU A 253 -13.47 -11.41 -8.82
N GLU A 254 -13.60 -12.58 -8.21
CA GLU A 254 -14.14 -13.78 -8.83
C GLU A 254 -15.57 -13.56 -9.33
N ALA A 255 -16.44 -12.92 -8.55
CA ALA A 255 -17.81 -12.59 -8.93
C ALA A 255 -17.92 -11.71 -10.18
N LYS A 256 -16.84 -10.96 -10.53
CA LYS A 256 -16.75 -10.14 -11.74
C LYS A 256 -15.95 -10.82 -12.87
N GLY A 257 -15.47 -12.03 -12.66
CA GLY A 257 -14.64 -12.76 -13.63
C GLY A 257 -13.24 -12.17 -13.79
N VAL A 258 -12.75 -11.44 -12.79
CA VAL A 258 -11.40 -10.89 -12.77
C VAL A 258 -10.42 -11.95 -12.25
N PHE A 259 -9.32 -12.15 -12.98
CA PHE A 259 -8.27 -13.06 -12.50
C PHE A 259 -7.72 -12.57 -11.15
N ASN A 260 -7.73 -13.48 -10.18
CA ASN A 260 -7.12 -13.25 -8.88
C ASN A 260 -6.47 -14.52 -8.34
N ASP A 261 -5.49 -14.35 -7.45
CA ASP A 261 -4.84 -15.44 -6.74
C ASP A 261 -4.64 -15.00 -5.28
N LEU A 262 -5.32 -15.68 -4.35
CA LEU A 262 -5.15 -15.45 -2.91
C LEU A 262 -4.19 -16.48 -2.35
N VAL A 263 -2.95 -16.05 -2.13
CA VAL A 263 -1.92 -16.88 -1.49
C VAL A 263 -2.02 -16.74 0.03
N THR A 264 -2.56 -17.77 0.65
CA THR A 264 -2.72 -17.87 2.10
C THR A 264 -1.41 -18.26 2.77
N ILE A 265 -0.93 -17.46 3.72
CA ILE A 265 0.24 -17.76 4.55
C ILE A 265 -0.25 -18.35 5.88
N SER A 266 -0.25 -19.68 5.97
CA SER A 266 -0.70 -20.37 7.19
C SER A 266 0.16 -19.99 8.39
N GLY A 267 -0.47 -19.53 9.47
CA GLY A 267 0.22 -19.05 10.68
C GLY A 267 0.93 -17.72 10.54
N GLY A 268 0.92 -17.09 9.35
CA GLY A 268 1.55 -15.80 9.13
C GLY A 268 0.82 -14.68 9.86
N GLY A 269 1.57 -13.80 10.51
CA GLY A 269 1.06 -12.55 11.10
C GLY A 269 1.17 -11.37 10.15
N HIS A 270 0.76 -10.18 10.61
CA HIS A 270 0.95 -8.93 9.86
C HIS A 270 2.43 -8.68 9.60
N GLY A 271 2.80 -8.35 8.36
CA GLY A 271 4.21 -8.13 8.01
C GLY A 271 5.05 -9.42 7.93
N PHE A 272 4.48 -10.58 7.67
CA PHE A 272 5.16 -11.88 7.58
C PHE A 272 6.38 -11.89 6.64
N ASP A 273 6.47 -10.92 5.74
CA ASP A 273 7.55 -10.73 4.75
C ASP A 273 8.68 -9.80 5.23
N GLY A 274 8.52 -9.13 6.37
CA GLY A 274 9.45 -8.10 6.87
C GLY A 274 10.85 -8.60 7.24
N GLY A 275 11.01 -9.89 7.52
CA GLY A 275 12.28 -10.51 7.90
C GLY A 275 13.12 -11.05 6.73
N VAL A 276 12.68 -10.90 5.47
CA VAL A 276 13.40 -11.42 4.30
C VAL A 276 14.57 -10.52 3.94
N ARG A 277 15.80 -11.05 4.03
CA ARG A 277 17.04 -10.34 3.70
C ARG A 277 17.67 -10.91 2.44
N PHE A 278 18.62 -10.17 1.82
CA PHE A 278 19.37 -10.64 0.65
C PHE A 278 20.07 -11.98 0.86
N ASN A 279 20.63 -12.22 2.05
CA ASN A 279 21.31 -13.47 2.38
C ASN A 279 20.33 -14.66 2.50
N ASP A 280 19.06 -14.40 2.75
CA ASP A 280 17.99 -15.42 2.83
C ASP A 280 17.53 -15.87 1.45
N MET A 281 17.93 -15.17 0.39
CA MET A 281 17.55 -15.51 -0.99
C MET A 281 18.26 -16.76 -1.52
N GLN A 282 19.35 -17.19 -0.88
CA GLN A 282 19.93 -18.50 -1.16
C GLN A 282 19.12 -19.63 -0.53
N ASP A 283 18.33 -19.32 0.54
CA ASP A 283 17.44 -20.23 1.26
C ASP A 283 15.96 -19.93 0.97
N LEU A 284 15.65 -19.37 -0.20
CA LEU A 284 14.31 -18.93 -0.63
C LEU A 284 13.20 -19.97 -0.46
N HIS A 285 13.57 -21.26 -0.38
CA HIS A 285 12.59 -22.35 -0.23
C HIS A 285 12.02 -22.49 1.19
N LEU A 286 12.57 -21.79 2.18
CA LEU A 286 12.27 -22.04 3.59
C LEU A 286 11.38 -20.97 4.24
N LYS A 287 11.37 -19.72 3.73
CA LYS A 287 10.62 -18.61 4.34
C LYS A 287 9.38 -18.24 3.53
N PRO A 288 8.18 -18.12 4.14
CA PRO A 288 6.96 -17.73 3.45
C PRO A 288 7.07 -16.42 2.68
N GLY A 289 7.73 -15.41 3.26
CA GLY A 289 7.94 -14.11 2.60
C GLY A 289 8.80 -14.19 1.34
N ALA A 290 9.82 -15.04 1.32
CA ALA A 290 10.66 -15.23 0.14
C ALA A 290 9.88 -15.86 -1.03
N LYS A 291 9.08 -16.89 -0.75
CA LYS A 291 8.18 -17.51 -1.76
C LYS A 291 7.16 -16.50 -2.29
N ALA A 292 6.64 -15.63 -1.40
CA ALA A 292 5.73 -14.57 -1.81
C ALA A 292 6.41 -13.59 -2.77
N PHE A 293 7.69 -13.25 -2.57
CA PHE A 293 8.45 -12.39 -3.46
C PHE A 293 8.71 -13.03 -4.83
N GLU A 294 9.06 -14.31 -4.88
CA GLU A 294 9.19 -15.06 -6.16
C GLU A 294 7.86 -15.11 -6.91
N ARG A 295 6.76 -15.41 -6.21
CA ARG A 295 5.43 -15.44 -6.81
C ARG A 295 5.03 -14.07 -7.34
N THR A 296 5.35 -12.98 -6.62
CA THR A 296 5.13 -11.59 -7.05
C THR A 296 5.84 -11.33 -8.38
N VAL A 297 7.14 -11.64 -8.48
CA VAL A 297 7.91 -11.40 -9.71
C VAL A 297 7.36 -12.20 -10.89
N SER A 298 7.06 -13.49 -10.68
CA SER A 298 6.50 -14.34 -11.73
C SER A 298 5.14 -13.83 -12.22
N PHE A 299 4.29 -13.37 -11.30
CA PHE A 299 2.99 -12.78 -11.64
C PHE A 299 3.15 -11.49 -12.44
N LEU A 300 4.04 -10.59 -12.02
CA LEU A 300 4.27 -9.33 -12.72
C LEU A 300 4.89 -9.54 -14.11
N GLN A 301 5.82 -10.49 -14.27
CA GLN A 301 6.39 -10.82 -15.58
C GLN A 301 5.35 -11.38 -16.56
N GLN A 302 4.29 -11.99 -16.06
CA GLN A 302 3.21 -12.52 -16.89
C GLN A 302 2.24 -11.44 -17.34
N TYR A 303 2.03 -10.38 -16.55
CA TYR A 303 0.91 -9.46 -16.76
C TYR A 303 1.30 -7.99 -16.94
N VAL A 304 2.54 -7.61 -16.67
CA VAL A 304 3.11 -6.27 -16.86
C VAL A 304 4.30 -6.31 -17.81
#